data_b6ea373e3945c10801bcd5fc5bed89a9
#
_entry.id   b6ea373e3945c10801bcd5fc5bed89a9
#
_cell.length_a   1.000
_cell.length_b   1.000
_cell.length_c   1.000
_cell.angle_alpha   90.00
_cell.angle_beta   90.00
_cell.angle_gamma   90.00
#
_symmetry.space_group_name_H-M   'P 1'
#
loop_
_entity.id
_entity.type
_entity.pdbx_description
1 polymer ?
#
loop_
_entity_poly.entity_id
_entity_poly.type
_entity_poly.pdbx_seq_one_letter_code
_entity_poly.pdbx_strand_id
1 'polypeptide(L)'
;MAAPQRAALGFAAAVLSVLTFHQGMWALLHAARIMPPAPYPTDPVPPFGVPLIASLCFWGGLYGLGFGLALPRLPRAPMWLLGLGLGLLAAVVGWFVVAPLKGQPVAGGFVPLRMLVSVLINGAWGIGVGVILPLLGARRSVARA
;
A
#
# COMPACT_ATOMS: atom_id res chain seq x y z
N MET A 1 4.17 -21.99 8.27
CA MET A 1 2.94 -21.41 7.67
C MET A 1 2.90 -21.71 6.19
N ALA A 2 1.76 -22.21 5.68
CA ALA A 2 1.57 -22.53 4.28
C ALA A 2 1.51 -21.28 3.38
N ALA A 3 1.83 -21.42 2.09
CA ALA A 3 1.82 -20.29 1.14
C ALA A 3 0.43 -19.60 1.04
N PRO A 4 -0.69 -20.35 0.93
CA PRO A 4 -2.01 -19.75 0.86
C PRO A 4 -2.35 -18.91 2.12
N GLN A 5 -1.96 -19.40 3.29
CA GLN A 5 -2.19 -18.68 4.55
C GLN A 5 -1.39 -17.37 4.60
N ARG A 6 -0.12 -17.37 4.15
CA ARG A 6 0.67 -16.13 4.06
C ARG A 6 0.06 -15.14 3.07
N ALA A 7 -0.42 -15.64 1.93
CA ALA A 7 -1.09 -14.82 0.92
C ALA A 7 -2.35 -14.15 1.50
N ALA A 8 -3.22 -14.93 2.16
CA ALA A 8 -4.45 -14.42 2.76
C ALA A 8 -4.17 -13.38 3.87
N LEU A 9 -3.20 -13.66 4.75
CA LEU A 9 -2.81 -12.71 5.79
C LEU A 9 -2.16 -11.46 5.22
N GLY A 10 -1.36 -11.59 4.16
CA GLY A 10 -0.80 -10.45 3.43
C GLY A 10 -1.88 -9.57 2.83
N PHE A 11 -2.88 -10.17 2.17
CA PHE A 11 -4.03 -9.46 1.65
C PHE A 11 -4.78 -8.71 2.76
N ALA A 12 -5.13 -9.40 3.84
CA ALA A 12 -5.86 -8.82 4.96
C ALA A 12 -5.07 -7.66 5.63
N ALA A 13 -3.77 -7.86 5.87
CA ALA A 13 -2.91 -6.81 6.45
C ALA A 13 -2.86 -5.57 5.57
N ALA A 14 -2.80 -5.74 4.25
CA ALA A 14 -2.74 -4.62 3.31
C ALA A 14 -4.07 -3.87 3.22
N VAL A 15 -5.21 -4.57 3.23
CA VAL A 15 -6.53 -3.94 3.31
C VAL A 15 -6.68 -3.14 4.61
N LEU A 16 -6.33 -3.72 5.76
CA LEU A 16 -6.35 -3.02 7.03
C LEU A 16 -5.42 -1.80 7.02
N SER A 17 -4.25 -1.93 6.39
CA SER A 17 -3.32 -0.81 6.23
C SER A 17 -3.87 0.30 5.32
N VAL A 18 -4.66 -0.03 4.28
CA VAL A 18 -5.36 1.00 3.50
C VAL A 18 -6.30 1.78 4.41
N LEU A 19 -7.12 1.09 5.20
CA LEU A 19 -8.14 1.73 6.03
C LEU A 19 -7.56 2.52 7.23
N THR A 20 -6.31 2.25 7.62
CA THR A 20 -5.66 2.89 8.78
C THR A 20 -4.50 3.79 8.36
N PHE A 21 -3.37 3.25 7.97
CA PHE A 21 -2.14 3.99 7.68
C PHE A 21 -2.24 4.86 6.43
N HIS A 22 -2.79 4.31 5.33
CA HIS A 22 -2.96 5.06 4.08
C HIS A 22 -3.97 6.20 4.26
N GLN A 23 -5.15 5.90 4.78
CA GLN A 23 -6.17 6.93 5.01
C GLN A 23 -5.79 7.87 6.17
N GLY A 24 -5.03 7.39 7.15
CA GLY A 24 -4.48 8.22 8.22
C GLY A 24 -3.49 9.28 7.68
N MET A 25 -2.57 8.86 6.80
CA MET A 25 -1.65 9.80 6.13
C MET A 25 -2.43 10.77 5.23
N TRP A 26 -3.42 10.29 4.49
CA TRP A 26 -4.30 11.14 3.68
C TRP A 26 -5.01 12.18 4.55
N ALA A 27 -5.56 11.77 5.70
CA ALA A 27 -6.22 12.68 6.65
C ALA A 27 -5.26 13.77 7.18
N LEU A 28 -4.02 13.41 7.49
CA LEU A 28 -3.00 14.37 7.91
C LEU A 28 -2.67 15.39 6.80
N LEU A 29 -2.50 14.91 5.56
CA LEU A 29 -2.23 15.78 4.42
C LEU A 29 -3.43 16.67 4.07
N HIS A 30 -4.65 16.17 4.26
CA HIS A 30 -5.88 16.95 4.10
C HIS A 30 -5.99 18.03 5.17
N ALA A 31 -5.78 17.67 6.44
CA ALA A 31 -5.78 18.64 7.54
C ALA A 31 -4.71 19.74 7.38
N ALA A 32 -3.54 19.38 6.83
CA ALA A 32 -2.48 20.31 6.48
C ALA A 32 -2.78 21.14 5.21
N ARG A 33 -3.93 20.97 4.57
CA ARG A 33 -4.35 21.64 3.32
C ARG A 33 -3.41 21.37 2.12
N ILE A 34 -2.67 20.24 2.16
CA ILE A 34 -1.79 19.80 1.07
C ILE A 34 -2.58 18.98 0.06
N MET A 35 -3.55 18.16 0.53
CA MET A 35 -4.47 17.37 -0.29
C MET A 35 -5.90 17.89 -0.14
N PRO A 36 -6.53 18.48 -1.19
CA PRO A 36 -7.90 18.97 -1.13
C PRO A 36 -8.96 17.90 -0.85
N PRO A 37 -8.91 16.70 -1.47
CA PRO A 37 -9.93 15.69 -1.21
C PRO A 37 -9.88 15.14 0.23
N ALA A 38 -11.07 14.89 0.80
CA ALA A 38 -11.18 14.25 2.12
C ALA A 38 -10.73 12.77 2.08
N PRO A 39 -10.26 12.20 3.20
CA PRO A 39 -9.97 10.77 3.29
C PRO A 39 -11.24 9.92 3.11
N TYR A 40 -11.06 8.64 2.86
CA TYR A 40 -12.11 7.66 2.57
C TYR A 40 -13.00 8.06 1.36
N PRO A 41 -12.39 8.33 0.18
CA PRO A 41 -13.11 8.79 -0.99
C PRO A 41 -14.05 7.70 -1.52
N THR A 42 -15.29 8.08 -1.80
CA THR A 42 -16.35 7.18 -2.30
C THR A 42 -16.71 7.44 -3.76
N ASP A 43 -16.02 8.36 -4.42
CA ASP A 43 -16.24 8.63 -5.83
C ASP A 43 -16.11 7.36 -6.68
N PRO A 44 -17.03 7.13 -7.65
CA PRO A 44 -16.98 5.93 -8.48
C PRO A 44 -15.78 5.98 -9.42
N VAL A 45 -15.06 4.85 -9.54
CA VAL A 45 -13.92 4.72 -10.45
C VAL A 45 -14.20 3.74 -11.58
N PRO A 46 -13.74 4.04 -12.82
CA PRO A 46 -13.85 3.14 -13.95
C PRO A 46 -13.08 1.82 -13.70
N PRO A 47 -13.45 0.71 -14.40
CA PRO A 47 -14.57 0.61 -15.35
C PRO A 47 -15.92 0.25 -14.70
N PHE A 48 -15.93 -0.17 -13.44
CA PHE A 48 -17.10 -0.77 -12.78
C PHE A 48 -17.87 0.20 -11.87
N GLY A 49 -17.43 1.45 -11.72
CA GLY A 49 -18.09 2.41 -10.84
C GLY A 49 -18.02 2.09 -9.35
N VAL A 50 -17.05 1.26 -8.93
CA VAL A 50 -16.83 0.97 -7.51
C VAL A 50 -16.29 2.20 -6.78
N PRO A 51 -16.60 2.39 -5.48
CA PRO A 51 -16.03 3.46 -4.69
C PRO A 51 -14.49 3.41 -4.69
N LEU A 52 -13.83 4.58 -4.77
CA LEU A 52 -12.37 4.63 -4.83
C LEU A 52 -11.72 3.93 -3.64
N ILE A 53 -12.28 4.07 -2.42
CA ILE A 53 -11.75 3.38 -1.24
C ILE A 53 -11.80 1.84 -1.39
N ALA A 54 -12.85 1.30 -2.00
CA ALA A 54 -12.95 -0.14 -2.27
C ALA A 54 -11.91 -0.59 -3.30
N SER A 55 -11.69 0.22 -4.34
CA SER A 55 -10.64 -0.02 -5.32
C SER A 55 -9.25 -0.01 -4.68
N LEU A 56 -8.97 0.95 -3.79
CA LEU A 56 -7.71 1.03 -3.05
C LEU A 56 -7.50 -0.22 -2.16
N CYS A 57 -8.54 -0.68 -1.47
CA CYS A 57 -8.50 -1.90 -0.67
C CYS A 57 -8.20 -3.13 -1.52
N PHE A 58 -8.85 -3.27 -2.66
CA PHE A 58 -8.65 -4.39 -3.58
C PHE A 58 -7.22 -4.44 -4.12
N TRP A 59 -6.75 -3.34 -4.72
CA TRP A 59 -5.41 -3.29 -5.30
C TRP A 59 -4.32 -3.37 -4.23
N GLY A 60 -4.49 -2.66 -3.12
CA GLY A 60 -3.60 -2.76 -1.96
C GLY A 60 -3.54 -4.20 -1.43
N GLY A 61 -4.70 -4.88 -1.35
CA GLY A 61 -4.79 -6.28 -0.97
C GLY A 61 -3.99 -7.21 -1.90
N LEU A 62 -4.04 -7.00 -3.22
CA LEU A 62 -3.25 -7.78 -4.18
C LEU A 62 -1.73 -7.59 -3.99
N TYR A 63 -1.26 -6.38 -3.74
CA TYR A 63 0.14 -6.13 -3.36
C TYR A 63 0.52 -6.87 -2.07
N GLY A 64 -0.35 -6.80 -1.05
CA GLY A 64 -0.15 -7.50 0.21
C GLY A 64 -0.15 -9.02 0.06
N LEU A 65 -0.99 -9.58 -0.80
CA LEU A 65 -0.99 -11.00 -1.17
C LEU A 65 0.37 -11.39 -1.74
N GLY A 66 0.86 -10.65 -2.74
CA GLY A 66 2.17 -10.87 -3.34
C GLY A 66 3.30 -10.75 -2.31
N PHE A 67 3.24 -9.76 -1.41
CA PHE A 67 4.18 -9.58 -0.33
C PHE A 67 4.20 -10.78 0.63
N GLY A 68 3.02 -11.28 1.04
CA GLY A 68 2.88 -12.47 1.87
C GLY A 68 3.49 -13.72 1.23
N LEU A 69 3.31 -13.90 -0.07
CA LEU A 69 3.95 -14.99 -0.83
C LEU A 69 5.47 -14.84 -0.92
N ALA A 70 5.96 -13.61 -1.07
CA ALA A 70 7.38 -13.29 -1.21
C ALA A 70 8.15 -13.37 0.11
N LEU A 71 7.50 -13.31 1.28
CA LEU A 71 8.13 -13.25 2.61
C LEU A 71 9.31 -14.21 2.82
N PRO A 72 9.24 -15.50 2.43
CA PRO A 72 10.35 -16.43 2.65
C PRO A 72 11.62 -16.10 1.86
N ARG A 73 11.46 -15.31 0.78
CA ARG A 73 12.56 -14.94 -0.14
C ARG A 73 13.10 -13.55 0.11
N LEU A 74 12.40 -12.74 0.91
CA LEU A 74 12.82 -11.36 1.20
C LEU A 74 14.07 -11.36 2.11
N PRO A 75 14.93 -10.33 2.02
CA PRO A 75 16.12 -10.21 2.86
C PRO A 75 15.75 -10.14 4.35
N ARG A 76 16.70 -10.50 5.23
CA ARG A 76 16.55 -10.39 6.68
C ARG A 76 16.59 -8.92 7.11
N ALA A 77 15.42 -8.28 7.16
CA ALA A 77 15.26 -6.90 7.59
C ALA A 77 14.00 -6.77 8.48
N PRO A 78 13.87 -5.70 9.24
CA PRO A 78 12.66 -5.42 10.00
C PRO A 78 11.43 -5.38 9.09
N MET A 79 10.31 -5.94 9.55
CA MET A 79 9.11 -6.06 8.71
C MET A 79 8.55 -4.72 8.25
N TRP A 80 8.63 -3.68 9.09
CA TRP A 80 8.21 -2.33 8.71
C TRP A 80 9.06 -1.76 7.56
N LEU A 81 10.36 -2.08 7.52
CA LEU A 81 11.26 -1.64 6.45
C LEU A 81 10.96 -2.37 5.14
N LEU A 82 10.69 -3.68 5.19
CA LEU A 82 10.24 -4.45 4.02
C LEU A 82 8.88 -3.94 3.52
N GLY A 83 7.99 -3.59 4.44
CA GLY A 83 6.72 -2.95 4.12
C GLY A 83 6.91 -1.58 3.47
N LEU A 84 7.80 -0.74 3.99
CA LEU A 84 8.16 0.53 3.33
C LEU A 84 8.62 0.30 1.89
N GLY A 85 9.50 -0.70 1.66
CA GLY A 85 9.91 -1.10 0.31
C GLY A 85 8.73 -1.47 -0.59
N LEU A 86 7.74 -2.21 -0.05
CA LEU A 86 6.49 -2.50 -0.76
C LEU A 86 5.74 -1.21 -1.13
N GLY A 87 5.62 -0.27 -0.21
CA GLY A 87 4.95 1.01 -0.45
C GLY A 87 5.65 1.86 -1.51
N LEU A 88 6.97 1.92 -1.48
CA LEU A 88 7.76 2.61 -2.51
C LEU A 88 7.63 1.93 -3.89
N LEU A 89 7.62 0.60 -3.93
CA LEU A 89 7.33 -0.14 -5.16
C LEU A 89 5.94 0.21 -5.71
N ALA A 90 4.92 0.27 -4.84
CA ALA A 90 3.57 0.65 -5.25
C ALA A 90 3.52 2.09 -5.81
N ALA A 91 4.24 3.03 -5.21
CA ALA A 91 4.36 4.39 -5.73
C ALA A 91 5.01 4.42 -7.13
N VAL A 92 6.11 3.69 -7.33
CA VAL A 92 6.80 3.60 -8.63
C VAL A 92 5.90 2.97 -9.69
N VAL A 93 5.23 1.86 -9.37
CA VAL A 93 4.26 1.23 -10.28
C VAL A 93 3.10 2.19 -10.57
N GLY A 94 2.62 2.91 -9.56
CA GLY A 94 1.61 3.95 -9.72
C GLY A 94 2.02 5.02 -10.74
N TRP A 95 3.26 5.49 -10.65
CA TRP A 95 3.78 6.55 -11.53
C TRP A 95 4.04 6.13 -12.96
N PHE A 96 4.63 4.96 -13.16
CA PHE A 96 5.16 4.54 -14.46
C PHE A 96 4.30 3.52 -15.19
N VAL A 97 3.35 2.88 -14.49
CA VAL A 97 2.45 1.89 -15.06
C VAL A 97 1.00 2.35 -14.99
N VAL A 98 0.49 2.61 -13.76
CA VAL A 98 -0.94 2.88 -13.57
C VAL A 98 -1.35 4.24 -14.13
N ALA A 99 -0.56 5.30 -13.89
CA ALA A 99 -0.88 6.64 -14.37
C ALA A 99 -0.97 6.70 -15.91
N PRO A 100 0.02 6.20 -16.68
CA PRO A 100 -0.09 6.16 -18.15
C PRO A 100 -1.26 5.34 -18.65
N LEU A 101 -1.55 4.19 -18.03
CA LEU A 101 -2.70 3.35 -18.41
C LEU A 101 -4.04 4.06 -18.19
N LYS A 102 -4.10 5.03 -17.28
CA LYS A 102 -5.27 5.88 -17.03
C LYS A 102 -5.24 7.21 -17.82
N GLY A 103 -4.30 7.36 -18.76
CA GLY A 103 -4.13 8.62 -19.50
C GLY A 103 -3.66 9.80 -18.65
N GLN A 104 -3.08 9.54 -17.49
CA GLN A 104 -2.57 10.55 -16.56
C GLN A 104 -1.07 10.76 -16.79
N PRO A 105 -0.53 11.95 -16.47
CA PRO A 105 0.88 12.22 -16.58
C PRO A 105 1.73 11.28 -15.73
N VAL A 106 2.81 10.74 -16.32
CA VAL A 106 3.82 9.94 -15.61
C VAL A 106 4.34 10.70 -14.39
N ALA A 107 4.47 10.02 -13.27
CA ALA A 107 4.99 10.58 -12.01
C ALA A 107 4.31 11.90 -11.59
N GLY A 108 2.99 12.02 -11.84
CA GLY A 108 2.25 13.25 -11.56
C GLY A 108 2.71 14.48 -12.34
N GLY A 109 3.33 14.26 -13.52
CA GLY A 109 3.95 15.30 -14.34
C GLY A 109 5.29 15.80 -13.78
N PHE A 110 5.96 14.99 -12.97
CA PHE A 110 7.20 15.33 -12.27
C PHE A 110 7.08 16.56 -11.36
N VAL A 111 5.87 16.84 -10.86
CA VAL A 111 5.65 17.89 -9.87
C VAL A 111 6.10 17.38 -8.50
N PRO A 112 7.13 18.00 -7.86
CA PRO A 112 7.74 17.47 -6.64
C PRO A 112 6.74 17.22 -5.50
N LEU A 113 5.78 18.12 -5.31
CA LEU A 113 4.76 17.98 -4.28
C LEU A 113 3.86 16.77 -4.50
N ARG A 114 3.44 16.50 -5.76
CA ARG A 114 2.61 15.33 -6.09
C ARG A 114 3.38 14.02 -5.87
N MET A 115 4.65 14.01 -6.23
CA MET A 115 5.53 12.87 -6.00
C MET A 115 5.72 12.62 -4.49
N LEU A 116 5.99 13.67 -3.73
CA LEU A 116 6.13 13.58 -2.26
C LEU A 116 4.86 13.03 -1.60
N VAL A 117 3.70 13.58 -1.94
CA VAL A 117 2.40 13.09 -1.44
C VAL A 117 2.22 11.61 -1.74
N SER A 118 2.51 11.16 -2.97
CA SER A 118 2.43 9.76 -3.36
C SER A 118 3.37 8.87 -2.53
N VAL A 119 4.61 9.30 -2.30
CA VAL A 119 5.58 8.58 -1.46
C VAL A 119 5.12 8.50 -0.01
N LEU A 120 4.62 9.60 0.55
CA LEU A 120 4.15 9.63 1.93
C LEU A 120 2.95 8.69 2.15
N ILE A 121 1.96 8.73 1.27
CA ILE A 121 0.76 7.90 1.38
C ILE A 121 1.09 6.42 1.19
N ASN A 122 1.80 6.08 0.12
CA ASN A 122 2.17 4.69 -0.16
C ASN A 122 3.21 4.16 0.84
N GLY A 123 4.15 5.00 1.27
CA GLY A 123 5.14 4.65 2.30
C GLY A 123 4.47 4.34 3.65
N ALA A 124 3.55 5.20 4.09
CA ALA A 124 2.76 4.96 5.30
C ALA A 124 1.96 3.66 5.20
N TRP A 125 1.27 3.44 4.05
CA TRP A 125 0.57 2.19 3.79
C TRP A 125 1.51 0.98 3.87
N GLY A 126 2.65 1.02 3.22
CA GLY A 126 3.61 -0.08 3.22
C GLY A 126 4.15 -0.36 4.63
N ILE A 127 4.50 0.67 5.41
CA ILE A 127 4.89 0.51 6.82
C ILE A 127 3.77 -0.18 7.61
N GLY A 128 2.51 0.25 7.41
CA GLY A 128 1.35 -0.36 8.04
C GLY A 128 1.21 -1.85 7.71
N VAL A 129 1.42 -2.26 6.45
CA VAL A 129 1.46 -3.68 6.07
C VAL A 129 2.53 -4.42 6.87
N GLY A 130 3.75 -3.87 6.94
CA GLY A 130 4.86 -4.46 7.68
C GLY A 130 4.65 -4.53 9.19
N VAL A 131 3.82 -3.65 9.76
CA VAL A 131 3.44 -3.67 11.18
C VAL A 131 2.28 -4.64 11.43
N ILE A 132 1.24 -4.61 10.61
CA ILE A 132 0.01 -5.38 10.82
C ILE A 132 0.23 -6.87 10.53
N LEU A 133 0.98 -7.21 9.49
CA LEU A 133 1.15 -8.59 9.04
C LEU A 133 1.73 -9.51 10.14
N PRO A 134 2.79 -9.13 10.89
CA PRO A 134 3.26 -9.92 12.03
C PRO A 134 2.25 -10.03 13.17
N LEU A 135 1.40 -9.01 13.37
CA LEU A 135 0.35 -9.05 14.39
C LEU A 135 -0.75 -10.05 14.04
N LEU A 136 -1.02 -10.26 12.76
CA LEU A 136 -1.94 -11.30 12.27
C LEU A 136 -1.33 -12.72 12.30
N GLY A 137 -0.09 -12.87 12.80
CA GLY A 137 0.55 -14.17 12.97
C GLY A 137 1.49 -14.58 11.83
N ALA A 138 1.66 -13.79 10.80
CA ALA A 138 2.63 -14.03 9.72
C ALA A 138 4.05 -13.65 10.17
N ARG A 139 4.50 -14.23 11.29
CA ARG A 139 5.88 -14.05 11.76
C ARG A 139 6.82 -14.86 10.87
N ARG A 140 7.98 -14.30 10.54
CA ARG A 140 9.09 -15.10 10.05
C ARG A 140 9.46 -16.10 11.13
N SER A 141 9.52 -17.38 10.81
CA SER A 141 10.22 -18.32 11.66
C SER A 141 11.68 -17.88 11.71
N VAL A 142 12.08 -17.32 12.84
CA VAL A 142 13.50 -17.15 13.14
C VAL A 142 14.01 -18.57 13.28
N ALA A 143 14.67 -19.08 12.25
CA ALA A 143 15.45 -20.29 12.38
C ALA A 143 16.46 -20.01 13.50
N ARG A 144 16.27 -20.65 14.65
CA ARG A 144 17.26 -20.66 15.70
C ARG A 144 18.50 -21.34 15.10
N ALA A 145 19.53 -20.55 14.92
CA ALA A 145 20.85 -21.06 14.62
C ALA A 145 21.40 -21.75 15.86
#